data_c855360a79c97e4e90a0ba2e6b14afd8
#
_entry.id   c855360a79c97e4e90a0ba2e6b14afd8
#
_cell.length_a   1.000
_cell.length_b   1.000
_cell.length_c   1.000
_cell.angle_alpha   90.00
_cell.angle_beta   90.00
_cell.angle_gamma   90.00
#
_symmetry.space_group_name_H-M   'P 1'
#
loop_
_entity.id
_entity.type
_entity.pdbx_description
1 polymer ?
#
loop_
_entity_poly.entity_id
_entity_poly.type
_entity_poly.pdbx_seq_one_letter_code
_entity_poly.pdbx_strand_id
1 'polypeptide(L)'
;HTILTGFAFLTTSIAWAIYDPYITKILNRLLTESVFITNLSAKLNEAFPVLAEFAKTQGQDVGTASGGITLVPLFIGVIMTFDNIFGVIFQPTFGKLSDRCRSKLGKRRPFIVYGAPVSALLFALIPWVALKSTLPVTMFFIILFVFSMSLWRAPAVALMPALTPPALRSEGNAIINLMGGVGSVIGMVAGALVSAIYLLVTGVKVTAENEQQTSFPYVFLLGAIVMVIGMLVVRIWVKEPSSLEDVAAKNQYADEKAQKKAEKEAKKAEKLSKGERKSLIFMLGALFFLFCGTNAITTFFAL
;
A
#
# COMPACT_ATOMS: atom_id res chain seq x y z
N HIS A 1 6.55 -22.59 -8.43
CA HIS A 1 7.02 -21.72 -7.33
C HIS A 1 6.59 -20.27 -7.55
N THR A 2 6.68 -19.72 -8.76
CA THR A 2 6.33 -18.31 -9.07
C THR A 2 4.88 -17.96 -8.71
N ILE A 3 3.93 -18.85 -8.99
CA ILE A 3 2.52 -18.65 -8.61
C ILE A 3 2.37 -18.55 -7.08
N LEU A 4 3.09 -19.38 -6.33
CA LEU A 4 3.03 -19.36 -4.86
C LEU A 4 3.59 -18.05 -4.26
N THR A 5 4.65 -17.49 -4.86
CA THR A 5 5.15 -16.16 -4.46
C THR A 5 4.17 -15.05 -4.84
N GLY A 6 3.40 -15.24 -5.91
CA GLY A 6 2.34 -14.35 -6.35
C GLY A 6 1.20 -14.19 -5.32
N PHE A 7 0.96 -15.20 -4.45
CA PHE A 7 -0.03 -15.07 -3.37
C PHE A 7 0.31 -13.97 -2.37
N ALA A 8 1.60 -13.74 -2.07
CA ALA A 8 2.00 -12.61 -1.23
C ALA A 8 1.65 -11.26 -1.89
N PHE A 9 1.81 -11.18 -3.21
CA PHE A 9 1.46 -9.98 -3.97
C PHE A 9 -0.05 -9.79 -4.09
N LEU A 10 -0.79 -10.86 -4.35
CA LEU A 10 -2.26 -10.86 -4.38
C LEU A 10 -2.83 -10.33 -3.06
N THR A 11 -2.36 -10.83 -1.92
CA THR A 11 -2.86 -10.41 -0.60
C THR A 11 -2.51 -8.97 -0.26
N THR A 12 -1.32 -8.48 -0.65
CA THR A 12 -1.00 -7.04 -0.52
C THR A 12 -1.92 -6.18 -1.38
N SER A 13 -2.22 -6.60 -2.60
CA SER A 13 -3.10 -5.86 -3.51
C SER A 13 -4.55 -5.82 -3.00
N ILE A 14 -5.06 -6.91 -2.42
CA ILE A 14 -6.37 -6.93 -1.75
C ILE A 14 -6.38 -5.94 -0.59
N ALA A 15 -5.34 -5.95 0.26
CA ALA A 15 -5.26 -5.07 1.40
C ALA A 15 -5.27 -3.59 0.99
N TRP A 16 -4.50 -3.20 -0.04
CA TRP A 16 -4.49 -1.83 -0.56
C TRP A 16 -5.80 -1.45 -1.24
N ALA A 17 -6.41 -2.33 -2.01
CA ALA A 17 -7.70 -2.07 -2.66
C ALA A 17 -8.85 -1.88 -1.66
N ILE A 18 -8.73 -2.45 -0.46
CA ILE A 18 -9.63 -2.16 0.67
C ILE A 18 -9.20 -0.87 1.36
N TYR A 19 -7.90 -0.71 1.66
CA TYR A 19 -7.37 0.41 2.43
C TYR A 19 -7.72 1.77 1.82
N ASP A 20 -7.36 1.98 0.56
CA ASP A 20 -7.45 3.30 -0.07
C ASP A 20 -8.85 3.92 -0.01
N PRO A 21 -9.94 3.28 -0.50
CA PRO A 21 -11.26 3.88 -0.49
C PRO A 21 -11.86 3.98 0.92
N TYR A 22 -11.62 3.00 1.78
CA TYR A 22 -12.23 2.99 3.11
C TYR A 22 -11.55 3.94 4.08
N ILE A 23 -10.22 4.07 4.03
CA ILE A 23 -9.48 5.06 4.82
C ILE A 23 -9.87 6.48 4.41
N THR A 24 -10.02 6.74 3.12
CA THR A 24 -10.48 8.02 2.60
C THR A 24 -11.84 8.40 3.21
N LYS A 25 -12.80 7.47 3.26
CA LYS A 25 -14.10 7.71 3.89
C LYS A 25 -14.02 7.91 5.42
N ILE A 26 -13.20 7.12 6.11
CA ILE A 26 -12.95 7.27 7.55
C ILE A 26 -12.34 8.66 7.85
N LEU A 27 -11.33 9.05 7.08
CA LEU A 27 -10.67 10.34 7.23
C LEU A 27 -11.63 11.49 6.92
N ASN A 28 -12.45 11.36 5.87
CA ASN A 28 -13.45 12.36 5.52
C ASN A 28 -14.38 12.66 6.71
N ARG A 29 -14.92 11.62 7.36
CA ARG A 29 -15.75 11.80 8.55
C ARG A 29 -14.97 12.47 9.70
N LEU A 30 -13.83 11.93 10.07
CA LEU A 30 -13.04 12.42 11.22
C LEU A 30 -12.53 13.85 11.02
N LEU A 31 -12.20 14.24 9.79
CA LEU A 31 -11.75 15.59 9.46
C LEU A 31 -12.95 16.57 9.43
N THR A 32 -14.11 16.14 8.94
CA THR A 32 -15.33 16.93 8.94
C THR A 32 -15.82 17.19 10.38
N GLU A 33 -15.72 16.19 11.26
CA GLU A 33 -16.05 16.32 12.69
C GLU A 33 -14.99 17.09 13.49
N SER A 34 -13.81 17.37 12.91
CA SER A 34 -12.71 18.03 13.60
C SER A 34 -12.92 19.54 13.69
N VAL A 35 -13.09 20.03 14.93
CA VAL A 35 -13.21 21.48 15.23
C VAL A 35 -12.04 22.29 14.68
N PHE A 36 -10.84 21.74 14.69
CA PHE A 36 -9.66 22.41 14.13
C PHE A 36 -9.79 22.66 12.63
N ILE A 37 -10.19 21.65 11.86
CA ILE A 37 -10.32 21.75 10.39
C ILE A 37 -11.51 22.65 10.02
N THR A 38 -12.61 22.55 10.75
CA THR A 38 -13.79 23.39 10.55
C THR A 38 -13.47 24.87 10.78
N ASN A 39 -12.78 25.20 11.89
CA ASN A 39 -12.36 26.56 12.19
C ASN A 39 -11.35 27.10 11.19
N LEU A 40 -10.42 26.26 10.71
CA LEU A 40 -9.44 26.65 9.69
C LEU A 40 -10.12 26.92 8.34
N SER A 41 -11.10 26.09 7.95
CA SER A 41 -11.92 26.29 6.75
C SER A 41 -12.75 27.58 6.85
N ALA A 42 -13.35 27.86 8.01
CA ALA A 42 -14.10 29.09 8.26
C ALA A 42 -13.21 30.34 8.10
N LYS A 43 -12.03 30.35 8.70
CA LYS A 43 -11.06 31.45 8.54
C LYS A 43 -10.62 31.67 7.09
N LEU A 44 -10.46 30.56 6.34
CA LEU A 44 -10.12 30.65 4.91
C LEU A 44 -11.26 31.27 4.11
N ASN A 45 -12.52 30.91 4.40
CA ASN A 45 -13.69 31.49 3.76
C ASN A 45 -13.88 32.98 4.07
N GLU A 46 -13.52 33.40 5.28
CA GLU A 46 -13.50 34.83 5.67
C GLU A 46 -12.38 35.61 4.94
N ALA A 47 -11.20 35.00 4.81
CA ALA A 47 -10.06 35.63 4.14
C ALA A 47 -10.23 35.74 2.61
N PHE A 48 -10.99 34.79 2.00
CA PHE A 48 -11.17 34.71 0.55
C PHE A 48 -12.66 34.57 0.16
N PRO A 49 -13.51 35.60 0.40
CA PRO A 49 -14.97 35.50 0.23
C PRO A 49 -15.37 35.20 -1.23
N VAL A 50 -14.64 35.72 -2.21
CA VAL A 50 -14.91 35.48 -3.65
C VAL A 50 -14.72 34.01 -4.02
N LEU A 51 -13.65 33.37 -3.50
CA LEU A 51 -13.40 31.95 -3.73
C LEU A 51 -14.42 31.09 -2.95
N ALA A 52 -14.84 31.52 -1.78
CA ALA A 52 -15.86 30.84 -0.99
C ALA A 52 -17.21 30.82 -1.72
N GLU A 53 -17.59 31.94 -2.34
CA GLU A 53 -18.81 32.04 -3.12
C GLU A 53 -18.75 31.22 -4.42
N PHE A 54 -17.60 31.22 -5.09
CA PHE A 54 -17.36 30.34 -6.24
C PHE A 54 -17.46 28.86 -5.86
N ALA A 55 -16.92 28.45 -4.72
CA ALA A 55 -17.00 27.06 -4.24
C ALA A 55 -18.46 26.66 -3.95
N LYS A 56 -19.29 27.56 -3.41
CA LYS A 56 -20.73 27.34 -3.20
C LYS A 56 -21.46 27.10 -4.53
N THR A 57 -21.14 27.87 -5.57
CA THR A 57 -21.78 27.72 -6.89
C THR A 57 -21.43 26.41 -7.58
N GLN A 58 -20.29 25.80 -7.25
CA GLN A 58 -19.86 24.48 -7.75
C GLN A 58 -20.42 23.30 -6.97
N GLY A 59 -21.34 23.53 -6.03
CA GLY A 59 -22.00 22.46 -5.27
C GLY A 59 -21.11 21.76 -4.27
N GLN A 60 -19.99 22.38 -3.85
CA GLN A 60 -19.15 21.87 -2.77
C GLN A 60 -19.78 22.15 -1.40
N ASP A 61 -21.00 21.70 -1.19
CA ASP A 61 -21.70 21.78 0.09
C ASP A 61 -21.26 20.68 1.08
N VAL A 62 -20.00 20.30 1.04
CA VAL A 62 -19.52 19.17 1.84
C VAL A 62 -19.05 19.65 3.20
N GLY A 63 -19.96 19.62 4.18
CA GLY A 63 -19.60 19.52 5.59
C GLY A 63 -19.35 20.83 6.36
N THR A 64 -19.59 22.00 5.78
CA THR A 64 -19.62 23.25 6.56
C THR A 64 -21.05 23.79 6.66
N ALA A 65 -21.50 24.13 7.87
CA ALA A 65 -22.85 24.65 8.12
C ALA A 65 -23.17 25.94 7.33
N SER A 66 -22.20 26.56 6.68
CA SER A 66 -22.32 27.80 5.92
C SER A 66 -22.00 27.69 4.42
N GLY A 67 -21.67 26.50 3.90
CA GLY A 67 -21.20 26.30 2.53
C GLY A 67 -19.91 27.09 2.22
N GLY A 68 -19.08 26.61 1.29
CA GLY A 68 -17.86 27.30 0.90
C GLY A 68 -16.68 26.35 0.71
N ILE A 69 -15.45 26.85 0.81
CA ILE A 69 -14.23 26.05 0.68
C ILE A 69 -14.07 25.15 1.89
N THR A 70 -13.98 23.83 1.67
CA THR A 70 -13.61 22.88 2.72
C THR A 70 -12.15 22.44 2.51
N LEU A 71 -11.39 22.37 3.60
CA LEU A 71 -10.00 21.87 3.58
C LEU A 71 -9.92 20.35 3.74
N VAL A 72 -11.04 19.67 3.97
CA VAL A 72 -11.07 18.21 4.19
C VAL A 72 -10.41 17.43 3.05
N PRO A 73 -10.75 17.62 1.76
CA PRO A 73 -10.11 16.89 0.66
C PRO A 73 -8.60 17.17 0.57
N LEU A 74 -8.15 18.41 0.86
CA LEU A 74 -6.74 18.76 0.88
C LEU A 74 -5.99 17.95 1.95
N PHE A 75 -6.53 17.90 3.19
CA PHE A 75 -5.91 17.14 4.26
C PHE A 75 -5.91 15.65 3.98
N ILE A 76 -6.98 15.08 3.40
CA ILE A 76 -7.02 13.68 2.97
C ILE A 76 -5.91 13.44 1.94
N GLY A 77 -5.79 14.28 0.91
CA GLY A 77 -4.74 14.14 -0.11
C GLY A 77 -3.34 14.19 0.48
N VAL A 78 -3.08 15.09 1.43
CA VAL A 78 -1.80 15.18 2.14
C VAL A 78 -1.54 13.89 2.94
N ILE A 79 -2.52 13.42 3.72
CA ILE A 79 -2.38 12.19 4.54
C ILE A 79 -2.11 10.97 3.65
N MET A 80 -2.87 10.78 2.57
CA MET A 80 -2.66 9.68 1.63
C MET A 80 -1.32 9.78 0.88
N THR A 81 -0.77 11.00 0.73
CA THR A 81 0.57 11.20 0.17
C THR A 81 1.65 10.74 1.14
N PHE A 82 1.46 10.88 2.47
CA PHE A 82 2.41 10.36 3.46
C PHE A 82 2.60 8.86 3.33
N ASP A 83 1.57 8.07 3.02
CA ASP A 83 1.68 6.62 2.80
C ASP A 83 2.69 6.30 1.69
N ASN A 84 2.67 7.06 0.61
CA ASN A 84 3.61 6.92 -0.50
C ASN A 84 5.03 7.36 -0.10
N ILE A 85 5.17 8.44 0.66
CA ILE A 85 6.47 8.91 1.17
C ILE A 85 7.10 7.85 2.09
N PHE A 86 6.31 7.30 3.02
CA PHE A 86 6.76 6.19 3.87
C PHE A 86 7.17 4.98 3.03
N GLY A 87 6.41 4.65 1.97
CA GLY A 87 6.74 3.58 1.04
C GLY A 87 8.11 3.80 0.37
N VAL A 88 8.36 4.99 -0.16
CA VAL A 88 9.63 5.34 -0.83
C VAL A 88 10.83 5.28 0.12
N ILE A 89 10.67 5.68 1.38
CA ILE A 89 11.76 5.70 2.37
C ILE A 89 12.00 4.30 2.97
N PHE A 90 10.94 3.65 3.43
CA PHE A 90 11.06 2.43 4.23
C PHE A 90 11.16 1.16 3.39
N GLN A 91 10.53 1.07 2.22
CA GLN A 91 10.62 -0.14 1.38
C GLN A 91 12.05 -0.47 0.93
N PRO A 92 12.88 0.47 0.42
CA PRO A 92 14.28 0.18 0.11
C PRO A 92 15.10 -0.19 1.35
N THR A 93 14.79 0.42 2.50
CA THR A 93 15.49 0.15 3.76
C THR A 93 15.21 -1.27 4.24
N PHE A 94 13.95 -1.68 4.28
CA PHE A 94 13.54 -3.05 4.65
C PHE A 94 13.94 -4.09 3.60
N GLY A 95 13.97 -3.73 2.31
CA GLY A 95 14.54 -4.56 1.27
C GLY A 95 16.02 -4.89 1.55
N LYS A 96 16.84 -3.88 1.82
CA LYS A 96 18.26 -4.07 2.18
C LYS A 96 18.43 -4.84 3.50
N LEU A 97 17.58 -4.59 4.47
CA LEU A 97 17.60 -5.29 5.76
C LEU A 97 17.28 -6.77 5.57
N SER A 98 16.27 -7.09 4.75
CA SER A 98 15.92 -8.47 4.45
C SER A 98 17.02 -9.22 3.70
N ASP A 99 17.73 -8.55 2.78
CA ASP A 99 18.83 -9.15 2.05
C ASP A 99 20.05 -9.50 2.95
N ARG A 100 20.18 -8.80 4.09
CA ARG A 100 21.24 -9.05 5.09
C ARG A 100 20.82 -10.05 6.17
N CYS A 101 19.56 -10.39 6.25
CA CYS A 101 19.04 -11.31 7.25
C CYS A 101 19.62 -12.71 7.06
N ARG A 102 20.04 -13.33 8.18
CA ARG A 102 20.54 -14.71 8.22
C ARG A 102 19.61 -15.53 9.12
N SER A 103 18.69 -16.26 8.51
CA SER A 103 17.69 -17.06 9.22
C SER A 103 17.58 -18.46 8.62
N LYS A 104 17.19 -19.43 9.45
CA LYS A 104 16.83 -20.79 9.00
C LYS A 104 15.63 -20.80 8.05
N LEU A 105 14.81 -19.76 8.06
CA LEU A 105 13.65 -19.60 7.17
C LEU A 105 14.02 -18.97 5.81
N GLY A 106 15.29 -18.59 5.59
CA GLY A 106 15.74 -17.82 4.45
C GLY A 106 15.97 -16.34 4.81
N LYS A 107 16.19 -15.48 3.80
CA LYS A 107 16.50 -14.05 4.00
C LYS A 107 15.23 -13.20 4.13
N ARG A 108 14.20 -13.46 3.30
CA ARG A 108 13.01 -12.62 3.14
C ARG A 108 11.79 -13.16 3.85
N ARG A 109 11.63 -14.48 3.92
CA ARG A 109 10.50 -15.15 4.56
C ARG A 109 10.25 -14.72 6.01
N PRO A 110 11.26 -14.52 6.89
CA PRO A 110 11.00 -14.06 8.25
C PRO A 110 10.22 -12.76 8.32
N PHE A 111 10.54 -11.80 7.46
CA PHE A 111 9.84 -10.51 7.41
C PHE A 111 8.37 -10.67 7.04
N ILE A 112 8.06 -11.59 6.12
CA ILE A 112 6.68 -11.89 5.71
C ILE A 112 5.94 -12.61 6.84
N VAL A 113 6.57 -13.62 7.43
CA VAL A 113 5.93 -14.47 8.47
C VAL A 113 5.64 -13.70 9.75
N TYR A 114 6.47 -12.75 10.13
CA TYR A 114 6.27 -11.93 11.33
C TYR A 114 5.57 -10.60 11.03
N GLY A 115 5.88 -9.98 9.90
CA GLY A 115 5.32 -8.67 9.52
C GLY A 115 3.86 -8.73 9.11
N ALA A 116 3.46 -9.75 8.32
CA ALA A 116 2.09 -9.83 7.82
C ALA A 116 1.04 -10.00 8.93
N PRO A 117 1.21 -10.84 9.97
CA PRO A 117 0.25 -10.92 11.08
C PRO A 117 0.12 -9.63 11.88
N VAL A 118 1.24 -8.91 12.10
CA VAL A 118 1.21 -7.62 12.78
C VAL A 118 0.44 -6.59 11.96
N SER A 119 0.70 -6.53 10.65
CA SER A 119 -0.05 -5.66 9.73
C SER A 119 -1.53 -6.03 9.68
N ALA A 120 -1.86 -7.32 9.65
CA ALA A 120 -3.24 -7.80 9.64
C ALA A 120 -4.00 -7.40 10.90
N LEU A 121 -3.36 -7.53 12.08
CA LEU A 121 -3.94 -7.09 13.36
C LEU A 121 -4.20 -5.59 13.37
N LEU A 122 -3.20 -4.79 12.99
CA LEU A 122 -3.35 -3.33 12.92
C LEU A 122 -4.43 -2.93 11.93
N PHE A 123 -4.47 -3.57 10.76
CA PHE A 123 -5.49 -3.35 9.74
C PHE A 123 -6.89 -3.59 10.26
N ALA A 124 -7.13 -4.73 10.91
CA ALA A 124 -8.42 -5.06 11.49
C ALA A 124 -8.85 -4.08 12.60
N LEU A 125 -7.90 -3.48 13.32
CA LEU A 125 -8.20 -2.55 14.42
C LEU A 125 -8.56 -1.14 13.95
N ILE A 126 -8.10 -0.69 12.76
CA ILE A 126 -8.31 0.67 12.28
C ILE A 126 -9.78 1.13 12.37
N PRO A 127 -10.77 0.42 11.79
CA PRO A 127 -12.15 0.89 11.82
C PRO A 127 -12.73 0.94 13.25
N TRP A 128 -12.36 0.00 14.12
CA TRP A 128 -12.80 0.01 15.52
C TRP A 128 -12.24 1.19 16.30
N VAL A 129 -10.96 1.52 16.05
CA VAL A 129 -10.32 2.70 16.63
C VAL A 129 -10.97 3.97 16.09
N ALA A 130 -11.22 4.05 14.78
CA ALA A 130 -11.86 5.21 14.15
C ALA A 130 -13.28 5.47 14.65
N LEU A 131 -14.01 4.42 15.06
CA LEU A 131 -15.36 4.58 15.63
C LEU A 131 -15.37 5.09 17.08
N LYS A 132 -14.31 4.78 17.85
CA LYS A 132 -14.28 5.04 19.30
C LYS A 132 -13.31 6.14 19.71
N SER A 133 -12.42 6.55 18.82
CA SER A 133 -11.30 7.43 19.14
C SER A 133 -11.28 8.70 18.29
N THR A 134 -10.45 9.64 18.70
CA THR A 134 -10.22 10.91 18.02
C THR A 134 -9.31 10.75 16.81
N LEU A 135 -9.31 11.77 15.92
CA LEU A 135 -8.46 11.82 14.74
C LEU A 135 -6.97 11.49 15.00
N PRO A 136 -6.29 12.08 16.02
CA PRO A 136 -4.87 11.78 16.27
C PRO A 136 -4.59 10.31 16.60
N VAL A 137 -5.47 9.66 17.34
CA VAL A 137 -5.32 8.24 17.71
C VAL A 137 -5.52 7.37 16.47
N THR A 138 -6.52 7.65 15.66
CA THR A 138 -6.75 6.93 14.39
C THR A 138 -5.55 7.11 13.44
N MET A 139 -5.02 8.32 13.31
CA MET A 139 -3.81 8.60 12.52
C MET A 139 -2.60 7.80 13.01
N PHE A 140 -2.40 7.68 14.30
CA PHE A 140 -1.33 6.86 14.87
C PHE A 140 -1.44 5.39 14.43
N PHE A 141 -2.64 4.80 14.46
CA PHE A 141 -2.86 3.42 14.02
C PHE A 141 -2.68 3.26 12.51
N ILE A 142 -3.09 4.23 11.70
CA ILE A 142 -2.87 4.25 10.25
C ILE A 142 -1.36 4.28 9.94
N ILE A 143 -0.60 5.17 10.57
CA ILE A 143 0.85 5.28 10.39
C ILE A 143 1.54 3.97 10.80
N LEU A 144 1.14 3.39 11.91
CA LEU A 144 1.70 2.14 12.42
C LEU A 144 1.40 0.97 11.47
N PHE A 145 0.20 0.93 10.89
CA PHE A 145 -0.16 -0.05 9.85
C PHE A 145 0.70 0.12 8.59
N VAL A 146 0.82 1.34 8.04
CA VAL A 146 1.62 1.61 6.83
C VAL A 146 3.09 1.25 7.05
N PHE A 147 3.64 1.59 8.23
CA PHE A 147 4.99 1.19 8.61
C PHE A 147 5.16 -0.34 8.66
N SER A 148 4.24 -1.03 9.34
CA SER A 148 4.23 -2.49 9.43
C SER A 148 4.06 -3.15 8.06
N MET A 149 3.21 -2.58 7.19
CA MET A 149 3.00 -3.03 5.82
C MET A 149 4.29 -2.89 4.99
N SER A 150 5.01 -1.78 5.14
CA SER A 150 6.28 -1.54 4.45
C SER A 150 7.36 -2.54 4.85
N LEU A 151 7.33 -3.04 6.10
CA LEU A 151 8.30 -4.01 6.63
C LEU A 151 8.33 -5.32 5.83
N TRP A 152 7.18 -5.84 5.43
CA TRP A 152 7.10 -7.14 4.77
C TRP A 152 6.79 -7.07 3.28
N ARG A 153 6.17 -5.98 2.80
CA ARG A 153 5.82 -5.81 1.38
C ARG A 153 7.07 -5.81 0.48
N ALA A 154 8.11 -5.07 0.85
CA ALA A 154 9.35 -5.02 0.07
C ALA A 154 10.04 -6.39 -0.03
N PRO A 155 10.25 -7.15 1.06
CA PRO A 155 10.70 -8.54 0.99
C PRO A 155 9.79 -9.46 0.18
N ALA A 156 8.45 -9.29 0.27
CA ALA A 156 7.49 -10.10 -0.48
C ALA A 156 7.61 -9.90 -1.99
N VAL A 157 7.71 -8.65 -2.45
CA VAL A 157 7.93 -8.33 -3.87
C VAL A 157 9.29 -8.84 -4.35
N ALA A 158 10.33 -8.70 -3.53
CA ALA A 158 11.69 -9.14 -3.85
C ALA A 158 11.85 -10.68 -3.85
N LEU A 159 10.90 -11.41 -3.27
CA LEU A 159 10.94 -12.87 -3.19
C LEU A 159 10.85 -13.53 -4.57
N MET A 160 10.02 -12.98 -5.48
CA MET A 160 9.85 -13.52 -6.83
C MET A 160 11.15 -13.50 -7.64
N PRO A 161 11.84 -12.36 -7.84
CA PRO A 161 13.09 -12.35 -8.62
C PRO A 161 14.22 -13.14 -7.97
N ALA A 162 14.14 -13.41 -6.65
CA ALA A 162 15.11 -14.22 -5.94
C ALA A 162 14.94 -15.72 -6.21
N LEU A 163 13.70 -16.19 -6.38
CA LEU A 163 13.35 -17.59 -6.60
C LEU A 163 13.18 -17.94 -8.08
N THR A 164 13.16 -16.95 -8.98
CA THR A 164 12.94 -17.15 -10.41
C THR A 164 14.25 -17.00 -11.18
N PRO A 165 14.63 -17.98 -12.02
CA PRO A 165 15.80 -17.90 -12.89
C PRO A 165 15.77 -16.63 -13.76
N PRO A 166 16.93 -16.03 -14.10
CA PRO A 166 16.98 -14.79 -14.88
C PRO A 166 16.22 -14.83 -16.22
N ALA A 167 16.22 -15.97 -16.89
CA ALA A 167 15.52 -16.17 -18.17
C ALA A 167 13.98 -16.10 -18.03
N LEU A 168 13.41 -16.47 -16.87
CA LEU A 168 11.98 -16.53 -16.62
C LEU A 168 11.45 -15.35 -15.78
N ARG A 169 12.29 -14.36 -15.46
CA ARG A 169 11.88 -13.23 -14.62
C ARG A 169 10.80 -12.35 -15.26
N SER A 170 10.81 -12.23 -16.57
CA SER A 170 9.78 -11.48 -17.30
C SER A 170 8.41 -12.14 -17.15
N GLU A 171 8.34 -13.45 -17.37
CA GLU A 171 7.10 -14.24 -17.19
C GLU A 171 6.65 -14.25 -15.73
N GLY A 172 7.61 -14.40 -14.79
CA GLY A 172 7.33 -14.32 -13.37
C GLY A 172 6.74 -12.98 -12.95
N ASN A 173 7.26 -11.88 -13.50
CA ASN A 173 6.73 -10.54 -13.25
C ASN A 173 5.32 -10.36 -13.83
N ALA A 174 5.04 -10.90 -15.01
CA ALA A 174 3.70 -10.90 -15.59
C ALA A 174 2.69 -11.63 -14.69
N ILE A 175 3.06 -12.81 -14.16
CA ILE A 175 2.20 -13.60 -13.26
C ILE A 175 1.89 -12.83 -11.97
N ILE A 176 2.89 -12.24 -11.31
CA ILE A 176 2.62 -11.52 -10.05
C ILE A 176 1.80 -10.24 -10.27
N ASN A 177 2.00 -9.53 -11.38
CA ASN A 177 1.18 -8.38 -11.73
C ASN A 177 -0.27 -8.80 -12.05
N LEU A 178 -0.48 -9.92 -12.74
CA LEU A 178 -1.81 -10.47 -12.97
C LEU A 178 -2.49 -10.84 -11.64
N MET A 179 -1.78 -11.52 -10.73
CA MET A 179 -2.29 -11.85 -9.40
C MET A 179 -2.58 -10.59 -8.58
N GLY A 180 -1.77 -9.54 -8.72
CA GLY A 180 -2.03 -8.23 -8.13
C GLY A 180 -3.31 -7.60 -8.65
N GLY A 181 -3.53 -7.61 -9.96
CA GLY A 181 -4.76 -7.13 -10.60
C GLY A 181 -6.00 -7.89 -10.11
N VAL A 182 -5.93 -9.22 -10.08
CA VAL A 182 -7.01 -10.06 -9.50
C VAL A 182 -7.26 -9.71 -8.03
N GLY A 183 -6.19 -9.51 -7.25
CA GLY A 183 -6.29 -9.08 -5.86
C GLY A 183 -7.00 -7.74 -5.71
N SER A 184 -6.69 -6.76 -6.55
CA SER A 184 -7.35 -5.45 -6.53
C SER A 184 -8.85 -5.56 -6.84
N VAL A 185 -9.24 -6.36 -7.83
CA VAL A 185 -10.67 -6.62 -8.15
C VAL A 185 -11.39 -7.26 -6.96
N ILE A 186 -10.77 -8.27 -6.32
CA ILE A 186 -11.34 -8.91 -5.12
C ILE A 186 -11.51 -7.88 -4.00
N GLY A 187 -10.52 -7.04 -3.76
CA GLY A 187 -10.58 -5.97 -2.75
C GLY A 187 -11.69 -4.97 -3.01
N MET A 188 -11.89 -4.55 -4.26
CA MET A 188 -12.98 -3.64 -4.64
C MET A 188 -14.37 -4.23 -4.41
N VAL A 189 -14.55 -5.53 -4.68
CA VAL A 189 -15.84 -6.23 -4.49
C VAL A 189 -16.08 -6.61 -3.03
N ALA A 190 -15.04 -6.64 -2.20
CA ALA A 190 -15.12 -7.07 -0.79
C ALA A 190 -16.19 -6.31 0.01
N GLY A 191 -16.35 -5.01 -0.22
CA GLY A 191 -17.37 -4.20 0.45
C GLY A 191 -18.79 -4.61 0.11
N ALA A 192 -19.07 -4.83 -1.17
CA ALA A 192 -20.38 -5.29 -1.62
C ALA A 192 -20.71 -6.68 -1.07
N LEU A 193 -19.73 -7.59 -1.09
CA LEU A 193 -19.86 -8.93 -0.55
C LEU A 193 -20.17 -8.92 0.95
N VAL A 194 -19.41 -8.17 1.72
CA VAL A 194 -19.60 -8.05 3.18
C VAL A 194 -20.95 -7.40 3.49
N SER A 195 -21.36 -6.37 2.75
CA SER A 195 -22.67 -5.72 2.94
C SER A 195 -23.84 -6.66 2.64
N ALA A 196 -23.70 -7.51 1.62
CA ALA A 196 -24.70 -8.51 1.30
C ALA A 196 -24.79 -9.61 2.39
N ILE A 197 -23.65 -10.11 2.87
CA ILE A 197 -23.61 -11.08 3.96
C ILE A 197 -24.18 -10.48 5.24
N TYR A 198 -23.81 -9.23 5.56
CA TYR A 198 -24.32 -8.52 6.74
C TYR A 198 -25.84 -8.41 6.71
N LEU A 199 -26.43 -8.04 5.55
CA LEU A 199 -27.88 -7.98 5.35
C LEU A 199 -28.53 -9.36 5.57
N LEU A 200 -27.95 -10.43 5.04
CA LEU A 200 -28.49 -11.78 5.18
C LEU A 200 -28.44 -12.29 6.63
N VAL A 201 -27.42 -11.93 7.39
CA VAL A 201 -27.23 -12.42 8.77
C VAL A 201 -28.02 -11.58 9.77
N THR A 202 -28.02 -10.25 9.61
CA THR A 202 -28.60 -9.34 10.61
C THR A 202 -29.96 -8.79 10.22
N GLY A 203 -30.36 -8.90 8.94
CA GLY A 203 -31.57 -8.27 8.39
C GLY A 203 -31.45 -6.75 8.22
N VAL A 204 -30.29 -6.15 8.57
CA VAL A 204 -30.06 -4.71 8.50
C VAL A 204 -29.41 -4.33 7.18
N LYS A 205 -30.04 -3.42 6.44
CA LYS A 205 -29.47 -2.91 5.18
C LYS A 205 -28.34 -1.92 5.48
N VAL A 206 -27.19 -2.14 4.84
CA VAL A 206 -26.05 -1.20 4.87
C VAL A 206 -26.37 0.00 3.99
N THR A 207 -26.32 1.20 4.57
CA THR A 207 -26.52 2.49 3.90
C THR A 207 -25.28 3.36 4.09
N ALA A 208 -25.16 4.45 3.32
CA ALA A 208 -24.02 5.37 3.45
C ALA A 208 -23.88 5.95 4.87
N GLU A 209 -24.99 6.07 5.62
CA GLU A 209 -24.98 6.60 6.98
C GLU A 209 -24.46 5.60 8.01
N ASN A 210 -24.75 4.30 7.84
CA ASN A 210 -24.39 3.27 8.81
C ASN A 210 -23.20 2.38 8.38
N GLU A 211 -22.71 2.53 7.13
CA GLU A 211 -21.66 1.64 6.57
C GLU A 211 -20.39 1.59 7.43
N GLN A 212 -20.00 2.69 8.05
CA GLN A 212 -18.79 2.74 8.88
C GLN A 212 -18.92 1.90 10.16
N GLN A 213 -20.14 1.80 10.72
CA GLN A 213 -20.41 1.01 11.93
C GLN A 213 -20.71 -0.45 11.62
N THR A 214 -21.30 -0.73 10.45
CA THR A 214 -21.84 -2.03 10.07
C THR A 214 -20.91 -2.82 9.16
N SER A 215 -20.45 -2.22 8.05
CA SER A 215 -19.68 -2.91 7.01
C SER A 215 -18.17 -2.80 7.17
N PHE A 216 -17.65 -1.60 7.48
CA PHE A 216 -16.20 -1.35 7.52
C PHE A 216 -15.42 -2.29 8.43
N PRO A 217 -15.82 -2.54 9.70
CA PRO A 217 -15.09 -3.46 10.57
C PRO A 217 -14.93 -4.85 9.97
N TYR A 218 -15.96 -5.34 9.30
CA TYR A 218 -15.95 -6.69 8.71
C TYR A 218 -15.17 -6.75 7.39
N VAL A 219 -15.17 -5.67 6.58
CA VAL A 219 -14.34 -5.58 5.37
C VAL A 219 -12.86 -5.59 5.73
N PHE A 220 -12.46 -4.83 6.75
CA PHE A 220 -11.09 -4.82 7.24
C PHE A 220 -10.70 -6.16 7.87
N LEU A 221 -11.62 -6.79 8.59
CA LEU A 221 -11.40 -8.13 9.15
C LEU A 221 -11.21 -9.16 8.03
N LEU A 222 -12.01 -9.11 6.96
CA LEU A 222 -11.84 -9.97 5.78
C LEU A 222 -10.46 -9.76 5.16
N GLY A 223 -10.04 -8.51 4.94
CA GLY A 223 -8.72 -8.18 4.43
C GLY A 223 -7.60 -8.72 5.33
N ALA A 224 -7.74 -8.58 6.64
CA ALA A 224 -6.79 -9.11 7.63
C ALA A 224 -6.68 -10.65 7.56
N ILE A 225 -7.80 -11.36 7.45
CA ILE A 225 -7.84 -12.82 7.29
C ILE A 225 -7.10 -13.22 6.00
N VAL A 226 -7.36 -12.53 4.89
CA VAL A 226 -6.69 -12.79 3.61
C VAL A 226 -5.18 -12.56 3.72
N MET A 227 -4.72 -11.52 4.43
CA MET A 227 -3.29 -11.28 4.68
C MET A 227 -2.64 -12.44 5.45
N VAL A 228 -3.32 -12.95 6.47
CA VAL A 228 -2.83 -14.11 7.25
C VAL A 228 -2.81 -15.38 6.39
N ILE A 229 -3.82 -15.62 5.57
CA ILE A 229 -3.85 -16.75 4.62
C ILE A 229 -2.67 -16.67 3.65
N GLY A 230 -2.43 -15.50 3.04
CA GLY A 230 -1.29 -15.30 2.13
C GLY A 230 0.05 -15.54 2.82
N MET A 231 0.21 -15.10 4.05
CA MET A 231 1.39 -15.39 4.86
C MET A 231 1.55 -16.91 5.09
N LEU A 232 0.46 -17.61 5.42
CA LEU A 232 0.49 -19.06 5.64
C LEU A 232 0.87 -19.80 4.35
N VAL A 233 0.34 -19.39 3.19
CA VAL A 233 0.74 -19.94 1.88
C VAL A 233 2.24 -19.77 1.66
N VAL A 234 2.77 -18.58 1.88
CA VAL A 234 4.22 -18.33 1.73
C VAL A 234 5.02 -19.15 2.74
N ARG A 235 4.58 -19.25 4.00
CA ARG A 235 5.28 -20.00 5.04
C ARG A 235 5.36 -21.50 4.74
N ILE A 236 4.27 -22.09 4.25
CA ILE A 236 4.16 -23.54 4.08
C ILE A 236 4.77 -23.99 2.74
N TRP A 237 4.42 -23.32 1.66
CA TRP A 237 4.74 -23.80 0.31
C TRP A 237 5.93 -23.10 -0.35
N VAL A 238 6.27 -21.87 0.03
CA VAL A 238 7.44 -21.19 -0.54
C VAL A 238 8.67 -21.53 0.26
N LYS A 239 9.58 -22.32 -0.32
CA LYS A 239 10.88 -22.63 0.29
C LYS A 239 11.93 -21.69 -0.29
N GLU A 240 12.49 -20.82 0.54
CA GLU A 240 13.68 -20.03 0.23
C GLU A 240 14.90 -20.81 0.75
N PRO A 241 16.00 -20.96 -0.02
CA PRO A 241 17.22 -21.60 0.45
C PRO A 241 17.68 -20.94 1.75
N SER A 242 18.09 -21.75 2.73
CA SER A 242 18.56 -21.20 3.99
C SER A 242 19.80 -20.35 3.74
N SER A 243 19.85 -19.17 4.39
CA SER A 243 21.01 -18.27 4.23
C SER A 243 22.33 -18.88 4.77
N LEU A 244 22.24 -20.01 5.44
CA LEU A 244 23.39 -20.79 5.94
C LEU A 244 24.01 -21.67 4.84
N GLU A 245 23.19 -22.18 3.92
CA GLU A 245 23.66 -22.94 2.75
C GLU A 245 24.31 -22.03 1.70
N ASP A 246 23.87 -20.79 1.59
CA ASP A 246 24.47 -19.76 0.73
C ASP A 246 25.92 -19.40 1.13
N VAL A 247 26.36 -19.65 2.36
CA VAL A 247 27.73 -19.36 2.80
C VAL A 247 28.72 -20.38 2.21
N ALA A 248 28.32 -21.63 2.04
CA ALA A 248 29.12 -22.64 1.36
C ALA A 248 29.20 -22.35 -0.16
N ALA A 249 28.11 -21.91 -0.78
CA ALA A 249 28.07 -21.49 -2.18
C ALA A 249 28.85 -20.18 -2.43
N LYS A 250 28.95 -19.29 -1.44
CA LYS A 250 29.68 -18.01 -1.58
C LYS A 250 31.19 -18.17 -1.77
N ASN A 251 31.78 -19.25 -1.28
CA ASN A 251 33.20 -19.50 -1.50
C ASN A 251 33.48 -19.90 -2.96
N GLN A 252 32.53 -20.56 -3.64
CA GLN A 252 32.60 -20.79 -5.09
C GLN A 252 32.31 -19.53 -5.91
N TYR A 253 31.46 -18.61 -5.39
CA TYR A 253 31.12 -17.34 -6.06
C TYR A 253 32.14 -16.23 -5.85
N ALA A 254 33.11 -16.38 -4.96
CA ALA A 254 34.19 -15.38 -4.77
C ALA A 254 35.04 -15.22 -6.03
N ASP A 255 35.33 -16.32 -6.72
CA ASP A 255 36.11 -16.32 -7.96
C ASP A 255 35.27 -15.77 -9.15
N GLU A 256 33.98 -16.10 -9.23
CA GLU A 256 33.06 -15.48 -10.20
C GLU A 256 32.85 -13.98 -9.94
N LYS A 257 32.93 -13.53 -8.70
CA LYS A 257 32.77 -12.12 -8.35
C LYS A 257 33.99 -11.30 -8.75
N ALA A 258 35.19 -11.88 -8.75
CA ALA A 258 36.38 -11.24 -9.26
C ALA A 258 36.29 -11.08 -10.80
N GLN A 259 35.81 -12.09 -11.53
CA GLN A 259 35.55 -12.00 -12.96
C GLN A 259 34.43 -11.01 -13.29
N LYS A 260 33.28 -11.02 -12.55
CA LYS A 260 32.18 -10.05 -12.72
C LYS A 260 32.55 -8.62 -12.30
N LYS A 261 33.55 -8.44 -11.44
CA LYS A 261 34.07 -7.12 -11.09
C LYS A 261 34.89 -6.52 -12.23
N ALA A 262 35.72 -7.35 -12.88
CA ALA A 262 36.46 -6.97 -14.08
C ALA A 262 35.51 -6.66 -15.26
N GLU A 263 34.45 -7.44 -15.43
CA GLU A 263 33.38 -7.18 -16.42
C GLU A 263 32.55 -5.93 -16.12
N LYS A 264 32.30 -5.64 -14.84
CA LYS A 264 31.62 -4.39 -14.41
C LYS A 264 32.51 -3.16 -14.55
N GLU A 265 33.80 -3.29 -14.38
CA GLU A 265 34.73 -2.19 -14.63
C GLU A 265 34.88 -1.92 -16.14
N ALA A 266 34.81 -2.93 -16.97
CA ALA A 266 34.72 -2.80 -18.44
C ALA A 266 33.39 -2.14 -18.87
N LYS A 267 32.24 -2.54 -18.30
CA LYS A 267 30.92 -1.92 -18.53
C LYS A 267 30.76 -0.53 -17.89
N LYS A 268 31.55 -0.19 -16.86
CA LYS A 268 31.55 1.15 -16.27
C LYS A 268 32.29 2.18 -17.14
N ALA A 269 33.12 1.71 -18.08
CA ALA A 269 33.70 2.51 -19.11
C ALA A 269 32.69 2.91 -20.22
N GLU A 270 31.61 2.15 -20.37
CA GLU A 270 30.49 2.43 -21.27
C GLU A 270 29.45 3.33 -20.58
N LYS A 271 29.82 4.60 -20.36
CA LYS A 271 28.88 5.60 -19.87
C LYS A 271 27.75 5.75 -20.90
N LEU A 272 26.51 5.62 -20.42
CA LEU A 272 25.32 5.98 -21.18
C LEU A 272 25.54 7.26 -21.98
N SER A 273 25.33 7.20 -23.28
CA SER A 273 25.45 8.35 -24.16
C SER A 273 24.51 9.47 -23.69
N LYS A 274 24.82 10.71 -24.01
CA LYS A 274 23.96 11.84 -23.61
C LYS A 274 22.49 11.65 -24.05
N GLY A 275 22.27 10.97 -25.20
CA GLY A 275 20.94 10.64 -25.71
C GLY A 275 20.21 9.60 -24.86
N GLU A 276 20.86 8.50 -24.50
CA GLU A 276 20.27 7.44 -23.67
C GLU A 276 19.95 7.92 -22.25
N ARG A 277 20.81 8.76 -21.67
CA ARG A 277 20.55 9.40 -20.37
C ARG A 277 19.34 10.31 -20.45
N LYS A 278 19.18 11.06 -21.54
CA LYS A 278 18.03 11.94 -21.77
C LYS A 278 16.74 11.12 -21.91
N SER A 279 16.77 10.05 -22.70
CA SER A 279 15.63 9.11 -22.85
C SER A 279 15.23 8.48 -21.53
N LEU A 280 16.21 8.05 -20.71
CA LEU A 280 15.95 7.48 -19.38
C LEU A 280 15.24 8.51 -18.46
N ILE A 281 15.70 9.77 -18.44
CA ILE A 281 15.10 10.83 -17.64
C ILE A 281 13.66 11.09 -18.09
N PHE A 282 13.41 11.17 -19.42
CA PHE A 282 12.06 11.36 -19.94
C PHE A 282 11.14 10.19 -19.61
N MET A 283 11.63 8.94 -19.73
CA MET A 283 10.86 7.75 -19.38
C MET A 283 10.51 7.72 -17.88
N LEU A 284 11.45 8.03 -17.00
CA LEU A 284 11.21 8.14 -15.56
C LEU A 284 10.23 9.28 -15.23
N GLY A 285 10.34 10.42 -15.92
CA GLY A 285 9.40 11.53 -15.79
C GLY A 285 7.98 11.13 -16.22
N ALA A 286 7.84 10.46 -17.36
CA ALA A 286 6.54 9.98 -17.83
C ALA A 286 5.88 8.99 -16.85
N LEU A 287 6.67 8.05 -16.31
CA LEU A 287 6.19 7.12 -15.27
C LEU A 287 5.77 7.86 -14.00
N PHE A 288 6.54 8.86 -13.57
CA PHE A 288 6.21 9.68 -12.41
C PHE A 288 4.85 10.38 -12.59
N PHE A 289 4.63 11.05 -13.72
CA PHE A 289 3.36 11.73 -13.99
C PHE A 289 2.19 10.75 -14.12
N LEU A 290 2.41 9.56 -14.73
CA LEU A 290 1.40 8.52 -14.81
C LEU A 290 0.97 8.06 -13.40
N PHE A 291 1.91 7.78 -12.51
CA PHE A 291 1.61 7.37 -11.14
C PHE A 291 0.96 8.50 -10.34
N CYS A 292 1.39 9.75 -10.50
CA CYS A 292 0.72 10.89 -9.86
C CYS A 292 -0.74 11.02 -10.32
N GLY A 293 -1.00 10.89 -11.62
CA GLY A 293 -2.35 10.93 -12.17
C GLY A 293 -3.24 9.80 -11.67
N THR A 294 -2.75 8.56 -11.67
CA THR A 294 -3.51 7.42 -11.16
C THR A 294 -3.81 7.54 -9.67
N ASN A 295 -2.85 7.95 -8.85
CA ASN A 295 -3.07 8.16 -7.42
C ASN A 295 -4.07 9.30 -7.15
N ALA A 296 -4.00 10.41 -7.88
CA ALA A 296 -4.97 11.49 -7.77
C ALA A 296 -6.40 11.00 -8.06
N ILE A 297 -6.57 10.26 -9.17
CA ILE A 297 -7.86 9.69 -9.55
C ILE A 297 -8.37 8.75 -8.45
N THR A 298 -7.58 7.76 -8.02
CA THR A 298 -8.03 6.79 -7.02
C THR A 298 -8.37 7.42 -5.68
N THR A 299 -7.66 8.46 -5.27
CA THR A 299 -7.93 9.17 -4.00
C THR A 299 -9.20 10.01 -4.07
N PHE A 300 -9.40 10.77 -5.16
CA PHE A 300 -10.53 11.71 -5.24
C PHE A 300 -11.82 11.08 -5.77
N PHE A 301 -11.77 9.97 -6.53
CA PHE A 301 -12.98 9.23 -6.90
C PHE A 301 -13.56 8.37 -5.76
N ALA A 302 -12.82 8.19 -4.65
CA ALA A 302 -13.31 7.50 -3.46
C ALA A 302 -14.07 8.43 -2.48
N LEU A 303 -14.04 9.74 -2.72
CA LEU A 303 -14.81 10.76 -1.98
C LEU A 303 -16.18 10.95 -2.57
#